data_bff2f55a8ed3007533b12b7cd4502d4b
#
_entry.id   bff2f55a8ed3007533b12b7cd4502d4b
#
_cell.length_a   1.000
_cell.length_b   1.000
_cell.length_c   1.000
_cell.angle_alpha   90.00
_cell.angle_beta   90.00
_cell.angle_gamma   90.00
#
_symmetry.space_group_name_H-M   'P 1'
#
loop_
_entity.id
_entity.type
_entity.pdbx_description
1 polymer ?
#
loop_
_entity_poly.entity_id
_entity_poly.type
_entity_poly.pdbx_seq_one_letter_code
_entity_poly.pdbx_strand_id
1 'polypeptide(L)'
;MFLRRATKPSRYLPMLSAIALACVLAACGGDDDDPTPTTLALEKIGSYNGGAVGAAEITAYDAGSRRLFVVNGANGTVDVLDLAAPAAPKLIGTIKVASMGKAVNSVAVHDGLVALAIESDPKTQPGTVAFYNAADLKLINSVKVGAQPDMLTFTPDGSKVLVANEGEPSGYGVAGTVDPEGSVSVITVNRGGAPSVATADFRAFNGQEAALRAQGIRIFGPNASAAQDFEPEYITVSDDGRTAWVTLQENNAIAIVDVATAKVTAVKPLGFKDHNVAGMGMDVSDEDGGANTNSGSPTIKIGPQPVKGMYLPDAIASYTVEGKHYLITANEGDARADWPGFNEETRVRAHCTAGLDPAVFPDAANKIFDSNLGRLRVTTTPNGGVTGKNAAGQCTELYTFGGRSFSIWDTDIKRVYDSGDEFEQRTKALPNVKFNASNDNNDLEDRSASKGPEPEGAVVGKFGNKHYAFIGLERVGGVMVYDVSKPAQASFVTYLNTRDGDKGDLGPEGLTLIPAHRSPNGKPLLIVGNEVSGTTAVMQVNLTY
;
A
#
# COMPACT_ATOMS: atom_id res chain seq x y z
N MET A 1 -54.03 75.56 -39.50
CA MET A 1 -55.50 75.71 -39.59
C MET A 1 -56.07 74.75 -38.50
N PHE A 2 -56.76 75.34 -37.57
CA PHE A 2 -57.65 74.82 -36.55
C PHE A 2 -57.06 73.70 -35.58
N LEU A 3 -56.76 74.05 -34.34
CA LEU A 3 -57.54 74.49 -33.18
C LEU A 3 -58.20 73.32 -32.42
N ARG A 4 -57.70 73.22 -31.14
CA ARG A 4 -58.47 73.03 -29.89
C ARG A 4 -58.72 71.56 -29.49
N ARG A 5 -58.66 71.15 -28.25
CA ARG A 5 -58.66 71.79 -26.92
C ARG A 5 -58.20 70.84 -25.84
N ALA A 6 -57.66 71.40 -24.80
CA ALA A 6 -57.31 70.77 -23.53
C ALA A 6 -58.52 70.27 -22.76
N THR A 7 -58.29 69.25 -21.94
CA THR A 7 -58.84 69.19 -20.57
C THR A 7 -57.94 68.31 -19.69
N LYS A 8 -57.42 68.88 -18.62
CA LYS A 8 -57.05 68.18 -17.34
C LYS A 8 -58.36 68.19 -16.52
N PRO A 9 -58.46 67.41 -15.37
CA PRO A 9 -57.53 66.69 -14.56
C PRO A 9 -58.10 65.37 -14.01
N SER A 10 -57.28 64.52 -13.41
CA SER A 10 -57.58 63.98 -12.10
C SER A 10 -56.37 63.22 -11.51
N ARG A 11 -55.98 63.61 -10.32
CA ARG A 11 -54.95 62.97 -9.48
C ARG A 11 -55.51 61.66 -8.92
N TYR A 12 -54.83 60.60 -9.13
CA TYR A 12 -54.76 59.46 -8.17
C TYR A 12 -53.33 58.99 -8.15
N LEU A 13 -52.68 59.10 -6.98
CA LEU A 13 -51.47 58.38 -6.58
C LEU A 13 -51.84 56.94 -6.41
N PRO A 14 -51.04 56.01 -6.92
CA PRO A 14 -50.91 54.71 -6.27
C PRO A 14 -49.64 54.67 -5.45
N MET A 15 -49.80 54.29 -4.18
CA MET A 15 -48.74 53.89 -3.29
C MET A 15 -47.82 52.83 -3.97
N LEU A 16 -46.55 53.17 -4.13
CA LEU A 16 -45.49 52.20 -4.40
C LEU A 16 -45.23 51.44 -3.08
N SER A 17 -45.77 50.23 -2.98
CA SER A 17 -45.31 49.25 -2.00
C SER A 17 -43.92 48.80 -2.41
N ALA A 18 -42.89 49.31 -1.74
CA ALA A 18 -41.54 48.76 -1.81
C ALA A 18 -41.54 47.38 -1.15
N ILE A 19 -41.62 46.33 -1.97
CA ILE A 19 -41.26 44.98 -1.52
C ILE A 19 -39.75 44.98 -1.45
N ALA A 20 -39.20 45.13 -0.24
CA ALA A 20 -37.81 44.81 0.06
C ALA A 20 -37.63 43.28 -0.07
N LEU A 21 -37.07 42.86 -1.21
CA LEU A 21 -36.60 41.53 -1.41
C LEU A 21 -35.34 41.35 -0.52
N ALA A 22 -35.55 40.90 0.70
CA ALA A 22 -34.47 40.42 1.54
C ALA A 22 -33.92 39.15 0.89
N CYS A 23 -32.83 39.29 0.12
CA CYS A 23 -31.96 38.15 -0.20
C CYS A 23 -31.39 37.65 1.12
N VAL A 24 -32.03 36.65 1.71
CA VAL A 24 -31.40 35.80 2.68
C VAL A 24 -30.32 35.05 1.89
N LEU A 25 -29.08 35.51 2.02
CA LEU A 25 -27.90 34.70 1.76
C LEU A 25 -27.97 33.57 2.79
N ALA A 26 -28.64 32.47 2.42
CA ALA A 26 -28.38 31.20 3.04
C ALA A 26 -26.92 30.92 2.73
N ALA A 27 -26.04 31.24 3.67
CA ALA A 27 -24.74 30.58 3.75
C ALA A 27 -25.07 29.10 3.81
N CYS A 28 -24.86 28.36 2.71
CA CYS A 28 -24.68 26.94 2.73
C CYS A 28 -23.40 26.69 3.52
N GLY A 29 -23.48 26.76 4.84
CA GLY A 29 -22.65 25.96 5.71
C GLY A 29 -23.08 24.53 5.41
N GLY A 30 -22.28 23.79 4.72
CA GLY A 30 -22.43 22.35 4.68
C GLY A 30 -22.16 21.84 6.08
N ASP A 31 -23.19 21.76 6.88
CA ASP A 31 -23.19 20.86 8.01
C ASP A 31 -23.21 19.48 7.38
N ASP A 32 -22.10 18.73 7.52
CA ASP A 32 -22.05 17.31 7.23
C ASP A 32 -23.00 16.59 8.21
N ASP A 33 -24.29 16.56 7.92
CA ASP A 33 -25.34 15.80 8.62
C ASP A 33 -25.20 14.28 8.34
N ASP A 34 -24.06 13.84 7.82
CA ASP A 34 -23.73 12.42 7.68
C ASP A 34 -23.68 11.77 9.07
N PRO A 35 -24.45 10.69 9.31
CA PRO A 35 -24.50 10.06 10.61
C PRO A 35 -23.11 9.58 11.04
N THR A 36 -22.74 9.85 12.29
CA THR A 36 -21.46 9.43 12.87
C THR A 36 -21.54 7.97 13.35
N PRO A 37 -20.77 7.05 12.75
CA PRO A 37 -20.67 5.70 13.30
C PRO A 37 -20.10 5.72 14.72
N THR A 38 -20.79 5.01 15.63
CA THR A 38 -20.34 4.83 17.02
C THR A 38 -19.50 3.59 17.20
N THR A 39 -19.75 2.53 16.41
CA THR A 39 -18.93 1.31 16.38
C THR A 39 -18.72 0.82 14.95
N LEU A 40 -17.60 0.12 14.75
CA LEU A 40 -17.31 -0.65 13.55
C LEU A 40 -16.80 -2.03 13.96
N ALA A 41 -17.32 -3.08 13.33
CA ALA A 41 -16.83 -4.45 13.47
C ALA A 41 -16.74 -5.12 12.09
N LEU A 42 -15.79 -6.03 11.93
CA LEU A 42 -15.66 -6.90 10.76
C LEU A 42 -16.25 -8.26 11.03
N GLU A 43 -16.89 -8.84 10.02
CA GLU A 43 -17.44 -10.20 10.05
C GLU A 43 -17.16 -10.89 8.72
N LYS A 44 -16.47 -12.03 8.73
CA LYS A 44 -16.31 -12.86 7.54
C LYS A 44 -17.64 -13.54 7.22
N ILE A 45 -18.24 -13.16 6.10
CA ILE A 45 -19.54 -13.67 5.66
C ILE A 45 -19.46 -14.68 4.52
N GLY A 46 -18.34 -14.72 3.79
CA GLY A 46 -18.13 -15.62 2.65
C GLY A 46 -16.66 -15.83 2.35
N SER A 47 -16.38 -16.83 1.53
CA SER A 47 -15.04 -17.13 1.04
C SER A 47 -15.10 -17.86 -0.30
N TYR A 48 -14.12 -17.61 -1.16
CA TYR A 48 -13.81 -18.43 -2.34
C TYR A 48 -12.40 -19.01 -2.15
N ASN A 49 -12.18 -20.23 -2.61
CA ASN A 49 -10.85 -20.87 -2.56
C ASN A 49 -10.39 -21.14 -3.99
N GLY A 50 -9.32 -20.48 -4.41
CA GLY A 50 -8.66 -20.64 -5.70
C GLY A 50 -7.81 -21.90 -5.82
N GLY A 51 -7.52 -22.58 -4.70
CA GLY A 51 -6.99 -23.95 -4.65
C GLY A 51 -5.46 -24.08 -4.55
N ALA A 52 -4.69 -23.01 -4.61
CA ALA A 52 -3.23 -23.04 -4.52
C ALA A 52 -2.69 -21.78 -3.86
N VAL A 53 -1.45 -21.82 -3.38
CA VAL A 53 -0.67 -20.62 -3.02
C VAL A 53 -0.55 -19.72 -4.24
N GLY A 54 -0.72 -18.41 -4.07
CA GLY A 54 -0.75 -17.44 -5.17
C GLY A 54 -2.08 -17.43 -5.96
N ALA A 55 -3.12 -18.14 -5.52
CA ALA A 55 -4.40 -18.18 -6.25
C ALA A 55 -5.36 -17.02 -5.91
N ALA A 56 -5.00 -16.16 -4.98
CA ALA A 56 -5.82 -15.01 -4.58
C ALA A 56 -4.93 -13.88 -4.04
N GLU A 57 -4.51 -13.03 -4.93
CA GLU A 57 -3.68 -11.84 -4.65
C GLU A 57 -4.53 -10.57 -4.74
N ILE A 58 -4.36 -9.77 -5.78
CA ILE A 58 -5.07 -8.51 -5.96
C ILE A 58 -6.52 -8.74 -6.42
N THR A 59 -7.45 -7.95 -5.86
CA THR A 59 -8.87 -8.04 -6.17
C THR A 59 -9.44 -6.72 -6.67
N ALA A 60 -10.46 -6.77 -7.54
CA ALA A 60 -11.22 -5.60 -7.99
C ALA A 60 -12.69 -5.94 -8.26
N TYR A 61 -13.60 -5.02 -7.94
CA TYR A 61 -15.03 -5.27 -8.04
C TYR A 61 -15.73 -4.34 -9.04
N ASP A 62 -16.54 -4.92 -9.93
CA ASP A 62 -17.46 -4.16 -10.79
C ASP A 62 -18.90 -4.20 -10.26
N ALA A 63 -19.40 -3.06 -9.81
CA ALA A 63 -20.74 -2.95 -9.27
C ALA A 63 -21.85 -3.17 -10.32
N GLY A 64 -21.58 -2.79 -11.57
CA GLY A 64 -22.55 -2.91 -12.67
C GLY A 64 -22.87 -4.37 -13.00
N SER A 65 -21.87 -5.21 -13.09
CA SER A 65 -22.02 -6.65 -13.34
C SER A 65 -22.06 -7.50 -12.06
N ARG A 66 -21.77 -6.93 -10.88
CA ARG A 66 -21.60 -7.61 -9.58
C ARG A 66 -20.52 -8.70 -9.64
N ARG A 67 -19.45 -8.46 -10.38
CA ARG A 67 -18.34 -9.39 -10.55
C ARG A 67 -17.14 -8.94 -9.75
N LEU A 68 -16.53 -9.89 -9.08
CA LEU A 68 -15.24 -9.74 -8.44
C LEU A 68 -14.18 -10.40 -9.32
N PHE A 69 -13.15 -9.66 -9.62
CA PHE A 69 -11.97 -10.11 -10.36
C PHE A 69 -10.86 -10.37 -9.36
N VAL A 70 -10.26 -11.54 -9.40
CA VAL A 70 -9.22 -11.99 -8.47
C VAL A 70 -8.00 -12.42 -9.28
N VAL A 71 -6.86 -11.79 -9.05
CA VAL A 71 -5.59 -12.25 -9.64
C VAL A 71 -5.28 -13.63 -9.07
N ASN A 72 -5.00 -14.56 -9.97
CA ASN A 72 -4.58 -15.91 -9.66
C ASN A 72 -3.16 -16.10 -10.23
N GLY A 73 -2.15 -15.68 -9.44
CA GLY A 73 -0.74 -15.75 -9.80
C GLY A 73 -0.27 -17.19 -10.02
N ALA A 74 -0.81 -18.15 -9.25
CA ALA A 74 -0.50 -19.57 -9.43
C ALA A 74 -0.75 -20.07 -10.85
N ASN A 75 -1.73 -19.52 -11.55
CA ASN A 75 -2.12 -19.91 -12.90
C ASN A 75 -1.82 -18.83 -13.97
N GLY A 76 -1.35 -17.65 -13.56
CA GLY A 76 -1.16 -16.50 -14.46
C GLY A 76 -2.48 -16.05 -15.11
N THR A 77 -3.59 -16.02 -14.35
CA THR A 77 -4.93 -15.74 -14.84
C THR A 77 -5.68 -14.79 -13.90
N VAL A 78 -6.88 -14.35 -14.29
CA VAL A 78 -7.80 -13.67 -13.39
C VAL A 78 -9.07 -14.49 -13.27
N ASP A 79 -9.38 -14.94 -12.06
CA ASP A 79 -10.63 -15.59 -11.74
C ASP A 79 -11.75 -14.55 -11.60
N VAL A 80 -12.92 -14.86 -12.17
CA VAL A 80 -14.08 -13.98 -12.17
C VAL A 80 -15.18 -14.63 -11.34
N LEU A 81 -15.52 -13.98 -10.23
CA LEU A 81 -16.52 -14.48 -9.30
C LEU A 81 -17.83 -13.68 -9.42
N ASP A 82 -18.97 -14.37 -9.40
CA ASP A 82 -20.27 -13.75 -9.14
C ASP A 82 -20.37 -13.42 -7.65
N LEU A 83 -20.51 -12.16 -7.32
CA LEU A 83 -20.64 -11.64 -5.97
C LEU A 83 -22.09 -11.20 -5.65
N ALA A 84 -23.07 -11.51 -6.48
CA ALA A 84 -24.49 -11.18 -6.23
C ALA A 84 -24.97 -11.69 -4.86
N ALA A 85 -24.41 -12.81 -4.39
CA ALA A 85 -24.56 -13.34 -3.04
C ALA A 85 -23.21 -13.32 -2.30
N PRO A 86 -22.86 -12.26 -1.57
CA PRO A 86 -21.52 -12.12 -0.97
C PRO A 86 -21.13 -13.23 0.01
N ALA A 87 -22.12 -13.87 0.63
CA ALA A 87 -21.88 -15.01 1.52
C ALA A 87 -21.49 -16.31 0.77
N ALA A 88 -21.64 -16.35 -0.53
CA ALA A 88 -21.35 -17.52 -1.36
C ALA A 88 -20.82 -17.10 -2.75
N PRO A 89 -19.65 -16.47 -2.82
CA PRO A 89 -19.05 -16.09 -4.10
C PRO A 89 -18.79 -17.32 -4.97
N LYS A 90 -19.06 -17.21 -6.29
CA LYS A 90 -18.96 -18.35 -7.20
C LYS A 90 -18.11 -18.02 -8.42
N LEU A 91 -17.18 -18.89 -8.76
CA LEU A 91 -16.44 -18.80 -10.01
C LEU A 91 -17.39 -18.93 -11.21
N ILE A 92 -17.39 -17.93 -12.09
CA ILE A 92 -18.23 -17.89 -13.31
C ILE A 92 -17.41 -17.77 -14.60
N GLY A 93 -16.11 -17.55 -14.49
CA GLY A 93 -15.20 -17.44 -15.64
C GLY A 93 -13.77 -17.19 -15.21
N THR A 94 -12.87 -17.24 -16.19
CA THR A 94 -11.44 -16.94 -15.99
C THR A 94 -10.93 -16.20 -17.22
N ILE A 95 -10.21 -15.09 -17.00
CA ILE A 95 -9.49 -14.39 -18.07
C ILE A 95 -8.08 -14.98 -18.16
N LYS A 96 -7.72 -15.46 -19.36
CA LYS A 96 -6.41 -16.04 -19.66
C LYS A 96 -5.59 -15.06 -20.48
N VAL A 97 -4.34 -14.83 -20.08
CA VAL A 97 -3.46 -13.83 -20.70
C VAL A 97 -2.23 -14.41 -21.41
N ALA A 98 -2.10 -15.72 -21.50
CA ALA A 98 -0.93 -16.43 -22.05
C ALA A 98 -0.51 -16.00 -23.47
N SER A 99 -1.38 -15.34 -24.24
CA SER A 99 -1.02 -14.77 -25.56
C SER A 99 -0.40 -13.37 -25.47
N MET A 100 -0.40 -12.73 -24.27
CA MET A 100 0.06 -11.36 -24.05
C MET A 100 1.23 -11.28 -23.08
N GLY A 101 1.41 -12.26 -22.20
CA GLY A 101 2.49 -12.35 -21.24
C GLY A 101 2.42 -13.61 -20.39
N LYS A 102 3.25 -13.68 -19.34
CA LYS A 102 3.42 -14.84 -18.48
C LYS A 102 2.46 -14.84 -17.28
N ALA A 103 2.36 -13.71 -16.61
CA ALA A 103 1.60 -13.55 -15.37
C ALA A 103 0.75 -12.28 -15.40
N VAL A 104 -0.29 -12.25 -14.57
CA VAL A 104 -1.05 -11.04 -14.21
C VAL A 104 -0.66 -10.69 -12.79
N ASN A 105 -0.13 -9.48 -12.58
CA ASN A 105 0.27 -9.01 -11.25
C ASN A 105 -0.84 -8.15 -10.61
N SER A 106 -1.65 -7.46 -11.41
CA SER A 106 -2.69 -6.59 -10.86
C SER A 106 -3.93 -6.51 -11.73
N VAL A 107 -5.06 -6.18 -11.08
CA VAL A 107 -6.35 -5.91 -11.72
C VAL A 107 -7.01 -4.68 -11.10
N ALA A 108 -7.55 -3.80 -11.94
CA ALA A 108 -8.40 -2.69 -11.52
C ALA A 108 -9.67 -2.62 -12.35
N VAL A 109 -10.73 -2.05 -11.78
CA VAL A 109 -12.03 -1.92 -12.43
C VAL A 109 -12.58 -0.52 -12.27
N HIS A 110 -13.08 0.06 -13.36
CA HIS A 110 -13.83 1.31 -13.35
C HIS A 110 -15.00 1.26 -14.33
N ASP A 111 -16.23 1.28 -13.79
CA ASP A 111 -17.50 1.37 -14.53
C ASP A 111 -17.57 0.42 -15.75
N GLY A 112 -17.45 -0.87 -15.49
CA GLY A 112 -17.56 -1.93 -16.49
C GLY A 112 -16.30 -2.15 -17.34
N LEU A 113 -15.21 -1.41 -17.09
CA LEU A 113 -13.92 -1.61 -17.73
C LEU A 113 -12.94 -2.24 -16.74
N VAL A 114 -12.37 -3.37 -17.12
CA VAL A 114 -11.34 -4.09 -16.36
C VAL A 114 -9.99 -3.82 -17.01
N ALA A 115 -8.99 -3.44 -16.25
CA ALA A 115 -7.60 -3.31 -16.68
C ALA A 115 -6.74 -4.35 -15.95
N LEU A 116 -5.85 -5.02 -16.68
CA LEU A 116 -4.93 -6.04 -16.17
C LEU A 116 -3.48 -5.62 -16.44
N ALA A 117 -2.63 -5.66 -15.42
CA ALA A 117 -1.17 -5.57 -15.58
C ALA A 117 -0.62 -6.97 -15.90
N ILE A 118 0.05 -7.11 -17.03
CA ILE A 118 0.51 -8.40 -17.53
C ILE A 118 2.02 -8.34 -17.74
N GLU A 119 2.73 -9.15 -16.99
CA GLU A 119 4.17 -9.31 -17.05
C GLU A 119 4.61 -10.08 -18.31
N SER A 120 5.72 -9.67 -18.92
CA SER A 120 6.36 -10.38 -20.03
C SER A 120 7.16 -11.60 -19.56
N ASP A 121 7.57 -12.44 -20.48
CA ASP A 121 8.58 -13.46 -20.28
C ASP A 121 9.75 -13.21 -21.26
N PRO A 122 10.94 -12.83 -20.76
CA PRO A 122 11.32 -12.58 -19.37
C PRO A 122 10.70 -11.28 -18.84
N LYS A 123 10.56 -11.16 -17.50
CA LYS A 123 9.97 -10.00 -16.81
C LYS A 123 10.67 -8.67 -17.08
N THR A 124 11.96 -8.72 -17.41
CA THR A 124 12.78 -7.56 -17.79
C THR A 124 12.41 -6.94 -19.13
N GLN A 125 11.48 -7.51 -19.88
CA GLN A 125 10.95 -6.95 -21.13
C GLN A 125 9.67 -6.14 -20.88
N PRO A 126 9.33 -5.19 -21.78
CA PRO A 126 8.10 -4.41 -21.68
C PRO A 126 6.85 -5.28 -21.55
N GLY A 127 6.09 -5.06 -20.47
CA GLY A 127 4.84 -5.73 -20.21
C GLY A 127 3.66 -5.20 -21.04
N THR A 128 2.46 -5.56 -20.64
CA THR A 128 1.23 -5.20 -21.36
C THR A 128 0.13 -4.82 -20.37
N VAL A 129 -0.63 -3.77 -20.65
CA VAL A 129 -1.93 -3.57 -20.04
C VAL A 129 -3.02 -3.96 -21.00
N ALA A 130 -3.91 -4.84 -20.57
CA ALA A 130 -5.04 -5.32 -21.36
C ALA A 130 -6.37 -4.86 -20.74
N PHE A 131 -7.29 -4.39 -21.60
CA PHE A 131 -8.59 -3.90 -21.20
C PHE A 131 -9.69 -4.87 -21.62
N TYR A 132 -10.56 -5.22 -20.68
CA TYR A 132 -11.68 -6.14 -20.90
C TYR A 132 -13.01 -5.50 -20.49
N ASN A 133 -14.08 -5.95 -21.11
CA ASN A 133 -15.43 -5.61 -20.66
C ASN A 133 -15.81 -6.51 -19.46
N ALA A 134 -16.23 -5.89 -18.35
CA ALA A 134 -16.56 -6.62 -17.12
C ALA A 134 -17.77 -7.56 -17.28
N ALA A 135 -18.73 -7.24 -18.16
CA ALA A 135 -19.96 -7.98 -18.30
C ALA A 135 -19.84 -9.24 -19.16
N ASP A 136 -19.02 -9.24 -20.24
CA ASP A 136 -18.89 -10.38 -21.16
C ASP A 136 -17.46 -10.92 -21.28
N LEU A 137 -16.50 -10.33 -20.53
CA LEU A 137 -15.10 -10.71 -20.45
C LEU A 137 -14.35 -10.65 -21.81
N LYS A 138 -14.87 -9.88 -22.77
CA LYS A 138 -14.21 -9.71 -24.04
C LYS A 138 -13.07 -8.72 -23.96
N LEU A 139 -11.94 -9.07 -24.56
CA LEU A 139 -10.83 -8.15 -24.77
C LEU A 139 -11.30 -6.97 -25.63
N ILE A 140 -11.09 -5.76 -25.14
CA ILE A 140 -11.40 -4.52 -25.87
C ILE A 140 -10.15 -4.03 -26.59
N ASN A 141 -9.03 -3.92 -25.85
CA ASN A 141 -7.77 -3.42 -26.37
C ASN A 141 -6.60 -3.81 -25.46
N SER A 142 -5.38 -3.60 -25.92
CA SER A 142 -4.18 -3.73 -25.10
C SER A 142 -3.11 -2.73 -25.55
N VAL A 143 -2.15 -2.44 -24.65
CA VAL A 143 -1.06 -1.51 -24.92
C VAL A 143 0.19 -1.94 -24.19
N LYS A 144 1.37 -1.70 -24.79
CA LYS A 144 2.66 -1.95 -24.14
C LYS A 144 2.98 -0.88 -23.10
N VAL A 145 3.57 -1.31 -21.98
CA VAL A 145 4.01 -0.48 -20.86
C VAL A 145 5.48 -0.80 -20.52
N GLY A 146 5.99 -0.32 -19.38
CA GLY A 146 7.36 -0.63 -18.93
C GLY A 146 7.57 -2.11 -18.60
N ALA A 147 8.78 -2.45 -18.14
CA ALA A 147 9.12 -3.79 -17.70
C ALA A 147 8.45 -4.08 -16.35
N GLN A 148 7.99 -5.31 -16.17
CA GLN A 148 7.36 -5.79 -14.93
C GLN A 148 6.28 -4.81 -14.43
N PRO A 149 5.17 -4.64 -15.17
CA PRO A 149 4.03 -3.87 -14.65
C PRO A 149 3.47 -4.63 -13.44
N ASP A 150 3.61 -4.03 -12.28
CA ASP A 150 3.19 -4.64 -11.03
C ASP A 150 1.78 -4.18 -10.65
N MET A 151 1.60 -2.98 -10.15
CA MET A 151 0.29 -2.47 -9.73
C MET A 151 -0.30 -1.49 -10.74
N LEU A 152 -1.62 -1.51 -10.93
CA LEU A 152 -2.32 -0.51 -11.71
C LEU A 152 -3.59 0.01 -11.03
N THR A 153 -3.91 1.29 -11.30
CA THR A 153 -5.12 1.91 -10.78
C THR A 153 -5.72 2.91 -11.77
N PHE A 154 -7.05 3.08 -11.72
CA PHE A 154 -7.73 4.15 -12.46
C PHE A 154 -7.64 5.48 -11.73
N THR A 155 -7.63 6.58 -12.50
CA THR A 155 -7.99 7.90 -11.94
C THR A 155 -9.45 7.88 -11.48
N PRO A 156 -9.85 8.72 -10.50
CA PRO A 156 -11.22 8.73 -9.97
C PRO A 156 -12.31 8.93 -11.03
N ASP A 157 -12.01 9.64 -12.12
CA ASP A 157 -12.91 9.86 -13.26
C ASP A 157 -12.87 8.73 -14.31
N GLY A 158 -12.00 7.73 -14.14
CA GLY A 158 -11.80 6.63 -15.07
C GLY A 158 -11.21 7.00 -16.42
N SER A 159 -10.72 8.23 -16.58
CA SER A 159 -10.16 8.71 -17.86
C SER A 159 -8.75 8.19 -18.13
N LYS A 160 -8.02 7.80 -17.07
CA LYS A 160 -6.67 7.27 -17.17
C LYS A 160 -6.49 6.03 -16.31
N VAL A 161 -5.47 5.22 -16.67
CA VAL A 161 -4.91 4.16 -15.84
C VAL A 161 -3.44 4.48 -15.61
N LEU A 162 -3.00 4.45 -14.37
CA LEU A 162 -1.60 4.53 -13.99
C LEU A 162 -1.09 3.13 -13.70
N VAL A 163 0.16 2.86 -14.10
CA VAL A 163 0.79 1.55 -13.92
C VAL A 163 2.18 1.76 -13.34
N ALA A 164 2.46 1.16 -12.21
CA ALA A 164 3.80 1.02 -11.69
C ALA A 164 4.51 -0.08 -12.50
N ASN A 165 5.58 0.29 -13.17
CA ASN A 165 6.45 -0.66 -13.86
C ASN A 165 7.70 -0.76 -13.01
N GLU A 166 7.78 -1.80 -12.25
CA GLU A 166 8.81 -2.00 -11.24
C GLU A 166 10.20 -2.07 -11.88
N GLY A 167 10.33 -2.90 -12.92
CA GLY A 167 11.59 -2.99 -13.66
C GLY A 167 12.71 -3.66 -12.87
N GLU A 168 12.39 -4.61 -12.00
CA GLU A 168 13.39 -5.35 -11.26
C GLU A 168 14.46 -5.97 -12.18
N PRO A 169 15.71 -6.01 -11.72
CA PRO A 169 16.79 -6.65 -12.46
C PRO A 169 16.64 -8.17 -12.46
N SER A 170 17.32 -8.82 -13.40
CA SER A 170 17.52 -10.28 -13.33
C SER A 170 18.75 -10.67 -12.51
N GLY A 171 19.43 -9.72 -11.92
CA GLY A 171 20.64 -9.84 -11.09
C GLY A 171 21.60 -8.69 -11.31
N TYR A 172 22.64 -8.63 -10.49
CA TYR A 172 23.62 -7.53 -10.48
C TYR A 172 25.04 -8.01 -10.76
N GLY A 173 25.71 -7.38 -11.72
CA GLY A 173 27.14 -7.63 -12.00
C GLY A 173 27.47 -9.04 -12.48
N VAL A 174 26.50 -9.85 -12.80
CA VAL A 174 26.65 -11.20 -13.38
C VAL A 174 26.45 -11.12 -14.88
N ALA A 175 27.26 -11.84 -15.63
CA ALA A 175 27.17 -11.82 -17.10
C ALA A 175 25.79 -12.32 -17.60
N GLY A 176 25.17 -11.52 -18.45
CA GLY A 176 23.84 -11.82 -19.02
C GLY A 176 22.66 -11.32 -18.20
N THR A 177 22.87 -10.70 -17.05
CA THR A 177 21.80 -10.01 -16.29
C THR A 177 21.39 -8.71 -17.00
N VAL A 178 20.12 -8.39 -16.87
CA VAL A 178 19.48 -7.17 -17.40
C VAL A 178 18.88 -6.42 -16.22
N ASP A 179 19.06 -5.10 -16.20
CA ASP A 179 18.54 -4.21 -15.19
C ASP A 179 17.73 -3.12 -15.91
N PRO A 180 16.40 -3.27 -16.04
CA PRO A 180 15.55 -2.28 -16.71
C PRO A 180 15.43 -1.01 -15.89
N GLU A 181 14.95 0.06 -16.50
CA GLU A 181 14.55 1.26 -15.77
C GLU A 181 13.13 1.12 -15.24
N GLY A 182 12.89 1.44 -13.97
CA GLY A 182 11.56 1.61 -13.44
C GLY A 182 10.86 2.83 -14.02
N SER A 183 9.54 2.83 -14.04
CA SER A 183 8.74 3.93 -14.59
C SER A 183 7.28 3.86 -14.16
N VAL A 184 6.54 4.95 -14.38
CA VAL A 184 5.07 4.95 -14.27
C VAL A 184 4.46 5.21 -15.63
N SER A 185 3.70 4.25 -16.15
CA SER A 185 2.92 4.45 -17.38
C SER A 185 1.60 5.15 -17.06
N VAL A 186 1.29 6.22 -17.79
CA VAL A 186 0.01 6.94 -17.73
C VAL A 186 -0.75 6.66 -19.02
N ILE A 187 -1.75 5.82 -18.94
CA ILE A 187 -2.55 5.37 -20.07
C ILE A 187 -3.81 6.20 -20.15
N THR A 188 -4.03 6.91 -21.26
CA THR A 188 -5.32 7.56 -21.52
C THR A 188 -6.29 6.52 -22.06
N VAL A 189 -7.38 6.31 -21.32
CA VAL A 189 -8.43 5.34 -21.68
C VAL A 189 -9.24 5.85 -22.85
N ASN A 190 -9.42 5.00 -23.86
CA ASN A 190 -10.30 5.28 -24.99
C ASN A 190 -11.27 4.11 -25.19
N ARG A 191 -12.50 4.25 -24.70
CA ARG A 191 -13.51 3.17 -24.81
C ARG A 191 -13.95 2.87 -26.24
N GLY A 192 -13.71 3.79 -27.19
CA GLY A 192 -14.08 3.67 -28.60
C GLY A 192 -12.91 3.44 -29.55
N GLY A 193 -11.67 3.34 -29.05
CA GLY A 193 -10.47 3.23 -29.87
C GLY A 193 -9.26 2.73 -29.10
N ALA A 194 -8.07 2.86 -29.71
CA ALA A 194 -6.83 2.48 -29.06
C ALA A 194 -6.49 3.42 -27.91
N PRO A 195 -6.05 2.90 -26.74
CA PRO A 195 -5.51 3.73 -25.67
C PRO A 195 -4.16 4.33 -26.09
N SER A 196 -3.76 5.44 -25.47
CA SER A 196 -2.43 6.03 -25.65
C SER A 196 -1.66 6.00 -24.33
N VAL A 197 -0.33 5.84 -24.40
CA VAL A 197 0.55 5.74 -23.24
C VAL A 197 1.55 6.88 -23.26
N ALA A 198 1.71 7.54 -22.11
CA ALA A 198 2.84 8.40 -21.80
C ALA A 198 3.60 7.79 -20.62
N THR A 199 4.92 7.94 -20.59
CA THR A 199 5.76 7.36 -19.55
C THR A 199 6.36 8.46 -18.68
N ALA A 200 6.10 8.42 -17.39
CA ALA A 200 6.80 9.18 -16.38
C ALA A 200 8.03 8.38 -15.94
N ASP A 201 9.18 8.66 -16.52
CA ASP A 201 10.45 8.01 -16.24
C ASP A 201 11.25 8.74 -15.15
N PHE A 202 12.29 8.08 -14.64
CA PHE A 202 13.18 8.62 -13.62
C PHE A 202 14.52 9.11 -14.17
N ARG A 203 14.71 9.20 -15.48
CA ARG A 203 15.99 9.58 -16.13
C ARG A 203 16.49 10.96 -15.75
N ALA A 204 15.57 11.87 -15.37
CA ALA A 204 15.96 13.18 -14.86
C ALA A 204 16.78 13.14 -13.56
N PHE A 205 16.76 12.03 -12.85
CA PHE A 205 17.49 11.81 -11.59
C PHE A 205 18.86 11.13 -11.81
N ASN A 206 19.15 10.61 -13.01
CA ASN A 206 20.42 9.99 -13.33
C ASN A 206 21.57 11.01 -13.19
N GLY A 207 22.68 10.58 -12.59
CA GLY A 207 23.82 11.43 -12.25
C GLY A 207 23.63 12.24 -10.96
N GLN A 208 22.48 12.10 -10.27
CA GLN A 208 22.19 12.76 -9.00
C GLN A 208 22.21 11.78 -7.80
N GLU A 209 22.66 10.55 -7.99
CA GLU A 209 22.58 9.46 -7.01
C GLU A 209 23.23 9.85 -5.66
N ALA A 210 24.37 10.54 -5.70
CA ALA A 210 25.03 11.01 -4.48
C ALA A 210 24.20 12.07 -3.72
N ALA A 211 23.52 12.97 -4.45
CA ALA A 211 22.66 14.00 -3.86
C ALA A 211 21.35 13.39 -3.32
N LEU A 212 20.80 12.39 -3.99
CA LEU A 212 19.63 11.64 -3.55
C LEU A 212 19.94 10.86 -2.25
N ARG A 213 21.08 10.17 -2.21
CA ARG A 213 21.55 9.49 -0.98
C ARG A 213 21.75 10.46 0.17
N ALA A 214 22.32 11.65 -0.09
CA ALA A 214 22.49 12.69 0.93
C ALA A 214 21.15 13.22 1.50
N GLN A 215 20.06 13.09 0.75
CA GLN A 215 18.69 13.41 1.20
C GLN A 215 18.01 12.25 1.96
N GLY A 216 18.63 11.07 2.00
CA GLY A 216 18.08 9.88 2.68
C GLY A 216 17.31 8.92 1.75
N ILE A 217 17.37 9.13 0.44
CA ILE A 217 16.82 8.19 -0.55
C ILE A 217 17.84 7.09 -0.77
N ARG A 218 17.43 5.84 -0.69
CA ARG A 218 18.31 4.70 -0.91
C ARG A 218 18.50 4.50 -2.43
N ILE A 219 19.73 4.56 -2.89
CA ILE A 219 20.17 4.21 -4.25
C ILE A 219 21.38 3.29 -4.05
N PHE A 220 21.21 1.99 -4.20
CA PHE A 220 22.17 1.02 -3.70
C PHE A 220 22.41 -0.21 -4.60
N GLY A 221 21.62 -0.40 -5.65
CA GLY A 221 21.89 -1.41 -6.66
C GLY A 221 23.30 -1.25 -7.24
N PRO A 222 24.10 -2.32 -7.30
CA PRO A 222 25.48 -2.24 -7.78
C PRO A 222 25.59 -1.68 -9.21
N ASN A 223 26.14 -0.49 -9.35
CA ASN A 223 26.30 0.26 -10.60
C ASN A 223 24.99 0.72 -11.28
N ALA A 224 23.84 0.62 -10.59
CA ALA A 224 22.58 1.11 -11.11
C ALA A 224 22.57 2.64 -11.21
N SER A 225 21.99 3.18 -12.27
CA SER A 225 21.58 4.58 -12.33
C SER A 225 20.35 4.79 -11.44
N ALA A 226 20.00 6.03 -11.12
CA ALA A 226 18.81 6.32 -10.35
C ALA A 226 17.53 5.74 -11.00
N ALA A 227 17.42 5.80 -12.32
CA ALA A 227 16.27 5.26 -13.06
C ALA A 227 16.20 3.72 -13.03
N GLN A 228 17.32 3.03 -12.89
CA GLN A 228 17.36 1.57 -12.73
C GLN A 228 17.15 1.14 -11.27
N ASP A 229 17.56 1.97 -10.31
CA ASP A 229 17.45 1.64 -8.89
C ASP A 229 16.08 1.99 -8.30
N PHE A 230 15.30 2.85 -8.96
CA PHE A 230 13.94 3.15 -8.57
C PHE A 230 12.98 2.10 -9.12
N GLU A 231 12.39 1.33 -8.23
CA GLU A 231 11.43 0.28 -8.52
C GLU A 231 10.05 0.71 -8.00
N PRO A 232 9.18 1.26 -8.89
CA PRO A 232 7.81 1.65 -8.52
C PRO A 232 6.92 0.44 -8.26
N GLU A 233 6.21 0.41 -7.13
CA GLU A 233 5.31 -0.66 -6.77
C GLU A 233 3.84 -0.24 -6.72
N TYR A 234 3.43 0.47 -5.69
CA TYR A 234 2.03 0.79 -5.47
C TYR A 234 1.70 2.26 -5.74
N ILE A 235 0.48 2.53 -6.24
CA ILE A 235 0.05 3.87 -6.67
C ILE A 235 -1.25 4.27 -5.98
N THR A 236 -1.28 5.48 -5.43
CA THR A 236 -2.53 6.17 -5.09
C THR A 236 -2.64 7.49 -5.86
N VAL A 237 -3.86 7.90 -6.15
CA VAL A 237 -4.15 9.10 -6.96
C VAL A 237 -5.01 10.07 -6.16
N SER A 238 -4.73 11.37 -6.28
CA SER A 238 -5.54 12.43 -5.66
C SER A 238 -7.00 12.40 -6.14
N ASP A 239 -7.93 12.90 -5.33
CA ASP A 239 -9.37 12.94 -5.65
C ASP A 239 -9.66 13.68 -6.95
N ASP A 240 -8.84 14.67 -7.34
CA ASP A 240 -8.96 15.41 -8.58
C ASP A 240 -8.26 14.77 -9.79
N GLY A 241 -7.62 13.61 -9.59
CA GLY A 241 -6.93 12.83 -10.62
C GLY A 241 -5.64 13.46 -11.17
N ARG A 242 -5.09 14.50 -10.52
CA ARG A 242 -3.95 15.26 -11.07
C ARG A 242 -2.60 14.85 -10.54
N THR A 243 -2.54 14.37 -9.32
CA THR A 243 -1.31 13.96 -8.66
C THR A 243 -1.40 12.49 -8.29
N ALA A 244 -0.33 11.74 -8.51
CA ALA A 244 -0.18 10.40 -7.99
C ALA A 244 1.04 10.33 -7.09
N TRP A 245 0.95 9.49 -6.06
CA TRP A 245 2.04 9.11 -5.18
C TRP A 245 2.31 7.63 -5.37
N VAL A 246 3.59 7.30 -5.52
CA VAL A 246 4.04 5.97 -5.90
C VAL A 246 5.10 5.52 -4.91
N THR A 247 4.91 4.38 -4.28
CA THR A 247 5.93 3.77 -3.43
C THR A 247 7.12 3.32 -4.27
N LEU A 248 8.31 3.59 -3.73
CA LEU A 248 9.58 3.05 -4.18
C LEU A 248 10.11 2.30 -2.96
N GLN A 249 9.68 1.04 -2.82
CA GLN A 249 9.76 0.32 -1.54
C GLN A 249 11.21 0.20 -1.07
N GLU A 250 12.09 -0.46 -1.81
CA GLU A 250 13.49 -0.68 -1.39
C GLU A 250 14.28 0.63 -1.32
N ASN A 251 13.85 1.67 -2.05
CA ASN A 251 14.47 2.99 -1.97
C ASN A 251 14.03 3.79 -0.72
N ASN A 252 13.06 3.26 0.05
CA ASN A 252 12.48 3.92 1.24
C ASN A 252 12.01 5.34 0.92
N ALA A 253 11.27 5.50 -0.19
CA ALA A 253 10.90 6.77 -0.76
C ALA A 253 9.51 6.73 -1.42
N ILE A 254 8.96 7.91 -1.71
CA ILE A 254 7.74 8.08 -2.50
C ILE A 254 8.04 9.00 -3.68
N ALA A 255 7.68 8.55 -4.89
CA ALA A 255 7.69 9.38 -6.08
C ALA A 255 6.36 10.15 -6.21
N ILE A 256 6.44 11.40 -6.66
CA ILE A 256 5.28 12.26 -6.93
C ILE A 256 5.19 12.47 -8.44
N VAL A 257 4.04 12.11 -9.02
CA VAL A 257 3.80 12.14 -10.46
C VAL A 257 2.71 13.17 -10.78
N ASP A 258 3.02 14.07 -11.71
CA ASP A 258 2.00 14.89 -12.39
C ASP A 258 1.32 14.03 -13.48
N VAL A 259 0.07 13.69 -13.26
CA VAL A 259 -0.70 12.78 -14.11
C VAL A 259 -1.02 13.37 -15.48
N ALA A 260 -1.18 14.71 -15.55
CA ALA A 260 -1.53 15.39 -16.79
C ALA A 260 -0.36 15.41 -17.79
N THR A 261 0.86 15.59 -17.29
CA THR A 261 2.08 15.65 -18.10
C THR A 261 2.85 14.34 -18.14
N ALA A 262 2.42 13.33 -17.38
CA ALA A 262 3.10 12.05 -17.16
C ALA A 262 4.59 12.27 -16.80
N LYS A 263 4.82 12.99 -15.69
CA LYS A 263 6.16 13.37 -15.27
C LYS A 263 6.37 13.13 -13.78
N VAL A 264 7.47 12.48 -13.41
CA VAL A 264 7.93 12.44 -12.03
C VAL A 264 8.46 13.81 -11.66
N THR A 265 7.79 14.49 -10.71
CA THR A 265 8.11 15.84 -10.29
C THR A 265 9.06 15.89 -9.09
N ALA A 266 9.03 14.86 -8.25
CA ALA A 266 9.88 14.71 -7.08
C ALA A 266 9.98 13.24 -6.65
N VAL A 267 11.09 12.91 -5.96
CA VAL A 267 11.23 11.70 -5.13
C VAL A 267 11.55 12.19 -3.72
N LYS A 268 10.82 11.68 -2.72
CA LYS A 268 10.89 12.13 -1.32
C LYS A 268 11.24 10.96 -0.40
N PRO A 269 12.27 11.10 0.47
CA PRO A 269 12.62 10.06 1.43
C PRO A 269 11.58 9.97 2.55
N LEU A 270 11.35 8.76 3.06
CA LEU A 270 10.48 8.52 4.21
C LEU A 270 11.21 8.72 5.55
N GLY A 271 12.55 8.70 5.55
CA GLY A 271 13.34 8.72 6.77
C GLY A 271 13.32 7.36 7.47
N PHE A 272 13.50 7.37 8.79
CA PHE A 272 13.64 6.15 9.58
C PHE A 272 12.77 6.22 10.84
N LYS A 273 12.22 5.07 11.24
CA LYS A 273 11.59 4.86 12.54
C LYS A 273 12.68 4.60 13.59
N ASP A 274 12.70 5.37 14.64
CA ASP A 274 13.59 5.12 15.77
C ASP A 274 12.93 4.17 16.76
N HIS A 275 13.33 2.90 16.72
CA HIS A 275 12.80 1.89 17.62
C HIS A 275 13.26 2.04 19.08
N ASN A 276 14.17 2.97 19.38
CA ASN A 276 14.60 3.25 20.75
C ASN A 276 13.65 4.20 21.52
N VAL A 277 12.62 4.70 20.84
CA VAL A 277 11.61 5.55 21.45
C VAL A 277 10.51 4.68 22.08
N ALA A 278 10.02 5.06 23.26
CA ALA A 278 8.90 4.38 23.92
C ALA A 278 7.64 4.39 23.01
N GLY A 279 6.99 3.23 22.87
CA GLY A 279 5.85 3.02 21.97
C GLY A 279 6.23 2.81 20.49
N MET A 280 7.54 2.81 20.18
CA MET A 280 8.07 2.51 18.85
C MET A 280 8.93 1.23 18.86
N GLY A 281 8.93 0.49 19.98
CA GLY A 281 9.75 -0.69 20.18
C GLY A 281 9.40 -1.85 19.26
N MET A 282 10.08 -2.96 19.45
CA MET A 282 9.81 -4.22 18.74
C MET A 282 10.42 -5.40 19.49
N ASP A 283 9.96 -6.59 19.20
CA ASP A 283 10.67 -7.83 19.53
C ASP A 283 11.74 -8.12 18.48
N VAL A 284 12.93 -8.51 18.90
CA VAL A 284 14.11 -8.59 18.01
C VAL A 284 14.71 -9.98 17.91
N SER A 285 14.18 -10.94 18.68
CA SER A 285 14.81 -12.26 18.77
C SER A 285 13.79 -13.37 18.93
N ASP A 286 14.01 -14.43 18.22
CA ASP A 286 13.34 -15.74 18.33
C ASP A 286 14.09 -16.72 19.26
N GLU A 287 15.15 -16.25 19.96
CA GLU A 287 16.00 -17.05 20.86
C GLU A 287 16.29 -16.37 22.20
N ASP A 288 15.41 -15.51 22.65
CA ASP A 288 15.64 -14.60 23.78
C ASP A 288 15.26 -15.17 25.17
N GLY A 289 14.83 -16.42 25.26
CA GLY A 289 14.49 -17.13 26.51
C GLY A 289 15.68 -17.46 27.42
N GLY A 290 16.87 -16.99 27.08
CA GLY A 290 18.08 -17.10 27.88
C GLY A 290 18.80 -15.75 27.98
N ALA A 291 19.81 -15.68 28.87
CA ALA A 291 20.64 -14.49 29.00
C ALA A 291 21.95 -14.68 28.23
N ASN A 292 22.27 -13.76 27.29
CA ASN A 292 23.55 -13.71 26.57
C ASN A 292 23.96 -15.05 25.90
N THR A 293 23.00 -15.69 25.23
CA THR A 293 23.18 -16.96 24.53
C THR A 293 23.04 -16.78 23.02
N ASN A 294 23.56 -17.76 22.25
CA ASN A 294 23.34 -17.88 20.81
C ASN A 294 22.37 -19.04 20.49
N SER A 295 21.62 -19.50 21.47
CA SER A 295 20.52 -20.44 21.31
C SER A 295 19.63 -20.34 22.55
N GLY A 296 18.37 -20.11 22.38
CA GLY A 296 17.38 -19.98 23.45
C GLY A 296 16.00 -20.39 22.96
N SER A 297 15.05 -20.43 23.86
CA SER A 297 13.65 -20.59 23.50
C SER A 297 13.07 -19.21 23.22
N PRO A 298 12.09 -19.07 22.30
CA PRO A 298 11.42 -17.80 22.03
C PRO A 298 10.61 -17.33 23.25
N THR A 299 10.70 -16.04 23.58
CA THR A 299 9.88 -15.36 24.60
C THR A 299 9.54 -13.94 24.15
N ILE A 300 8.29 -13.50 24.31
CA ILE A 300 7.83 -12.20 23.82
C ILE A 300 8.44 -11.07 24.65
N LYS A 301 9.27 -10.22 24.02
CA LYS A 301 9.96 -9.08 24.66
C LYS A 301 9.89 -7.79 23.84
N ILE A 302 8.68 -7.32 23.58
CA ILE A 302 8.46 -6.06 22.87
C ILE A 302 9.00 -4.89 23.70
N GLY A 303 9.94 -4.13 23.18
CA GLY A 303 10.50 -2.97 23.86
C GLY A 303 11.42 -2.11 23.00
N PRO A 304 11.89 -0.96 23.55
CA PRO A 304 12.81 -0.09 22.85
C PRO A 304 14.12 -0.79 22.48
N GLN A 305 14.54 -0.61 21.23
CA GLN A 305 15.79 -1.17 20.69
C GLN A 305 16.59 -0.07 19.98
N PRO A 306 17.91 0.02 20.15
CA PRO A 306 18.75 1.02 19.52
C PRO A 306 18.98 0.70 18.02
N VAL A 307 17.88 0.61 17.27
CA VAL A 307 17.83 0.22 15.86
C VAL A 307 16.93 1.18 15.11
N LYS A 308 17.25 1.48 13.87
CA LYS A 308 16.42 2.27 12.96
C LYS A 308 15.66 1.35 12.00
N GLY A 309 14.36 1.49 11.91
CA GLY A 309 13.52 0.82 10.91
C GLY A 309 13.46 1.65 9.63
N MET A 310 13.77 1.08 8.50
CA MET A 310 13.43 1.61 7.19
C MET A 310 11.94 1.33 6.95
N TYR A 311 11.14 2.31 6.55
CA TYR A 311 9.69 2.09 6.37
C TYR A 311 9.40 1.07 5.29
N LEU A 312 10.03 1.21 4.13
CA LEU A 312 9.91 0.32 2.97
C LEU A 312 8.46 -0.11 2.74
N PRO A 313 7.55 0.84 2.43
CA PRO A 313 6.15 0.51 2.29
C PRO A 313 5.87 -0.19 0.97
N ASP A 314 5.09 -1.27 1.01
CA ASP A 314 4.43 -1.82 -0.16
C ASP A 314 3.23 -0.95 -0.51
N ALA A 315 2.08 -1.13 0.11
CA ALA A 315 0.87 -0.41 -0.22
C ALA A 315 0.85 1.06 0.22
N ILE A 316 0.23 1.89 -0.61
CA ILE A 316 -0.11 3.28 -0.32
C ILE A 316 -1.57 3.57 -0.67
N ALA A 317 -2.29 4.26 0.22
CA ALA A 317 -3.63 4.76 -0.01
C ALA A 317 -3.72 6.25 0.31
N SER A 318 -4.65 6.97 -0.31
CA SER A 318 -4.90 8.39 -0.04
C SER A 318 -6.32 8.64 0.46
N TYR A 319 -6.50 9.66 1.26
CA TYR A 319 -7.82 10.11 1.72
C TYR A 319 -7.79 11.60 2.06
N THR A 320 -8.98 12.20 2.11
CA THR A 320 -9.13 13.63 2.37
C THR A 320 -9.96 13.85 3.64
N VAL A 321 -9.41 14.61 4.58
CA VAL A 321 -10.10 15.06 5.79
C VAL A 321 -10.05 16.59 5.84
N GLU A 322 -11.21 17.22 6.01
CA GLU A 322 -11.32 18.69 6.11
C GLU A 322 -10.62 19.42 4.96
N GLY A 323 -10.71 18.87 3.73
CA GLY A 323 -10.10 19.42 2.53
C GLY A 323 -8.57 19.28 2.44
N LYS A 324 -7.94 18.51 3.32
CA LYS A 324 -6.51 18.18 3.27
C LYS A 324 -6.32 16.73 2.89
N HIS A 325 -5.42 16.49 1.93
CA HIS A 325 -5.02 15.14 1.54
C HIS A 325 -3.98 14.58 2.51
N TYR A 326 -4.15 13.30 2.80
CA TYR A 326 -3.21 12.48 3.56
C TYR A 326 -2.95 11.17 2.82
N LEU A 327 -1.78 10.60 3.08
CA LEU A 327 -1.37 9.30 2.55
C LEU A 327 -1.22 8.33 3.72
N ILE A 328 -1.59 7.08 3.50
CA ILE A 328 -1.35 5.97 4.43
C ILE A 328 -0.44 4.98 3.74
N THR A 329 0.59 4.50 4.44
CA THR A 329 1.48 3.44 3.99
C THR A 329 1.44 2.26 4.94
N ALA A 330 1.39 1.05 4.41
CA ALA A 330 1.68 -0.18 5.13
C ALA A 330 3.19 -0.44 5.00
N ASN A 331 3.90 -0.48 6.13
CA ASN A 331 5.37 -0.46 6.15
C ASN A 331 5.91 -1.89 6.30
N GLU A 332 5.81 -2.67 5.26
CA GLU A 332 6.12 -4.11 5.18
C GLU A 332 7.61 -4.38 5.36
N GLY A 333 8.44 -3.84 4.45
CA GLY A 333 9.88 -3.94 4.57
C GLY A 333 10.56 -4.93 3.63
N ASP A 334 10.17 -5.06 2.39
CA ASP A 334 10.90 -5.95 1.49
C ASP A 334 12.33 -5.48 1.22
N ALA A 335 13.18 -6.42 0.83
CA ALA A 335 14.62 -6.24 0.72
C ALA A 335 15.12 -6.89 -0.57
N ARG A 336 16.12 -6.26 -1.21
CA ARG A 336 16.85 -6.90 -2.31
C ARG A 336 17.75 -8.02 -1.78
N ALA A 337 17.11 -9.14 -1.43
CA ALA A 337 17.74 -10.35 -0.93
C ALA A 337 17.80 -11.41 -2.04
N ASP A 338 18.86 -12.24 -1.98
CA ASP A 338 19.01 -13.44 -2.82
C ASP A 338 19.05 -13.20 -4.35
N TRP A 339 19.34 -11.98 -4.79
CA TRP A 339 19.56 -11.69 -6.20
C TRP A 339 20.89 -12.27 -6.69
N PRO A 340 20.95 -12.83 -7.91
CA PRO A 340 22.23 -13.19 -8.53
C PRO A 340 23.23 -12.02 -8.48
N GLY A 341 24.32 -12.20 -7.74
CA GLY A 341 25.38 -11.21 -7.59
C GLY A 341 25.16 -10.14 -6.50
N PHE A 342 24.03 -10.11 -5.82
CA PHE A 342 23.77 -9.15 -4.76
C PHE A 342 22.78 -9.68 -3.71
N ASN A 343 23.08 -9.38 -2.45
CA ASN A 343 22.17 -9.56 -1.31
C ASN A 343 22.47 -8.46 -0.29
N GLU A 344 21.48 -7.65 0.03
CA GLU A 344 21.65 -6.62 1.04
C GLU A 344 21.37 -7.11 2.47
N GLU A 345 20.71 -8.24 2.63
CA GLU A 345 20.28 -8.74 3.93
C GLU A 345 21.37 -9.52 4.65
N THR A 346 21.50 -9.27 5.94
CA THR A 346 22.41 -10.03 6.83
C THR A 346 21.89 -10.01 8.26
N ARG A 347 22.49 -10.82 9.13
CA ARG A 347 22.24 -10.81 10.58
C ARG A 347 23.21 -9.86 11.28
N VAL A 348 22.76 -9.17 12.35
CA VAL A 348 23.61 -8.26 13.13
C VAL A 348 24.93 -8.90 13.53
N ARG A 349 24.90 -10.12 14.05
CA ARG A 349 26.14 -10.83 14.46
C ARG A 349 27.10 -11.05 13.30
N ALA A 350 26.60 -11.36 12.12
CA ALA A 350 27.41 -11.55 10.93
C ALA A 350 27.92 -10.24 10.34
N HIS A 351 27.14 -9.16 10.45
CA HIS A 351 27.50 -7.83 9.98
C HIS A 351 28.51 -7.14 10.90
N CYS A 352 28.32 -7.24 12.22
CA CYS A 352 29.07 -6.53 13.23
C CYS A 352 30.18 -7.43 13.83
N THR A 353 31.06 -7.96 12.98
CA THR A 353 32.13 -8.91 13.40
C THR A 353 33.12 -8.34 14.41
N ALA A 354 33.33 -7.00 14.42
CA ALA A 354 34.10 -6.29 15.44
C ALA A 354 33.26 -5.88 16.67
N GLY A 355 32.00 -6.31 16.72
CA GLY A 355 31.05 -5.97 17.79
C GLY A 355 30.27 -4.68 17.54
N LEU A 356 29.47 -4.29 18.53
CA LEU A 356 28.71 -3.04 18.58
C LEU A 356 29.54 -1.98 19.32
N ASP A 357 29.40 -0.71 18.92
CA ASP A 357 30.07 0.40 19.60
C ASP A 357 29.40 0.66 20.98
N PRO A 358 30.12 0.49 22.12
CA PRO A 358 29.55 0.71 23.43
C PRO A 358 29.16 2.16 23.73
N ALA A 359 29.63 3.13 22.93
CA ALA A 359 29.19 4.52 23.04
C ALA A 359 27.76 4.73 22.53
N VAL A 360 27.28 3.85 21.65
CA VAL A 360 25.95 3.91 21.02
C VAL A 360 25.01 2.83 21.59
N PHE A 361 25.55 1.62 21.80
CA PHE A 361 24.77 0.48 22.24
C PHE A 361 25.05 0.20 23.72
N PRO A 362 24.15 0.58 24.65
CA PRO A 362 24.29 0.16 26.05
C PRO A 362 24.37 -1.36 26.12
N ASP A 363 25.31 -1.88 26.91
CA ASP A 363 25.56 -3.32 27.04
C ASP A 363 25.93 -4.02 25.71
N ALA A 364 26.71 -3.34 24.86
CA ALA A 364 27.12 -3.79 23.52
C ALA A 364 27.64 -5.25 23.50
N ALA A 365 28.42 -5.64 24.54
CA ALA A 365 28.99 -6.98 24.65
C ALA A 365 27.93 -8.09 24.74
N ASN A 366 26.77 -7.79 25.31
CA ASN A 366 25.67 -8.74 25.45
C ASN A 366 24.64 -8.61 24.32
N LYS A 367 24.45 -7.39 23.79
CA LYS A 367 23.49 -7.16 22.69
C LYS A 367 23.85 -7.87 21.37
N ILE A 368 25.09 -8.30 21.20
CA ILE A 368 25.51 -9.03 19.99
C ILE A 368 25.08 -10.51 20.00
N PHE A 369 24.63 -11.06 21.12
CA PHE A 369 24.15 -12.44 21.18
C PHE A 369 22.80 -12.61 20.49
N ASP A 370 22.51 -13.83 20.05
CA ASP A 370 21.26 -14.19 19.37
C ASP A 370 20.02 -14.00 20.26
N SER A 371 20.18 -14.16 21.58
CA SER A 371 19.16 -13.83 22.59
C SER A 371 18.84 -12.33 22.72
N ASN A 372 19.49 -11.49 21.93
CA ASN A 372 19.28 -10.05 21.82
C ASN A 372 19.20 -9.65 20.34
N LEU A 373 20.09 -8.74 19.88
CA LEU A 373 20.09 -8.25 18.49
C LEU A 373 20.78 -9.19 17.49
N GLY A 374 21.53 -10.21 17.93
CA GLY A 374 22.44 -10.98 17.08
C GLY A 374 21.81 -11.58 15.83
N ARG A 375 20.55 -12.05 15.94
CA ARG A 375 19.80 -12.65 14.83
C ARG A 375 19.00 -11.65 14.01
N LEU A 376 18.80 -10.43 14.51
CA LEU A 376 18.00 -9.43 13.79
C LEU A 376 18.56 -9.20 12.39
N ARG A 377 17.67 -9.20 11.39
CA ARG A 377 18.01 -8.90 10.00
C ARG A 377 18.21 -7.42 9.81
N VAL A 378 19.33 -7.07 9.20
CA VAL A 378 19.71 -5.67 8.90
C VAL A 378 20.28 -5.57 7.49
N THR A 379 20.23 -4.37 6.93
CA THR A 379 20.86 -4.12 5.62
C THR A 379 22.37 -3.94 5.74
N THR A 380 23.09 -4.44 4.73
CA THR A 380 24.52 -4.14 4.52
C THR A 380 24.75 -2.81 3.84
N THR A 381 23.72 -2.18 3.30
CA THR A 381 23.74 -0.94 2.52
C THR A 381 22.85 0.14 3.12
N PRO A 382 23.02 0.51 4.42
CA PRO A 382 22.22 1.55 5.01
C PRO A 382 22.43 2.85 4.21
N ASN A 383 21.35 3.55 3.94
CA ASN A 383 21.40 4.85 3.30
C ASN A 383 22.30 4.93 2.06
N GLY A 384 22.33 3.85 1.24
CA GLY A 384 23.02 3.80 -0.05
C GLY A 384 24.56 3.79 0.02
N GLY A 385 25.15 3.23 1.08
CA GLY A 385 26.59 2.99 1.16
C GLY A 385 27.30 3.54 2.39
N VAL A 386 26.59 4.17 3.33
CA VAL A 386 27.17 4.51 4.63
C VAL A 386 27.26 3.24 5.47
N THR A 387 28.45 2.91 5.95
CA THR A 387 28.72 1.63 6.59
C THR A 387 28.18 1.52 8.02
N GLY A 388 27.76 2.64 8.65
CA GLY A 388 27.34 2.65 10.05
C GLY A 388 28.38 2.07 11.01
N LYS A 389 29.67 2.21 10.72
CA LYS A 389 30.79 1.66 11.50
C LYS A 389 31.81 2.73 11.88
N ASN A 390 32.38 2.59 13.08
CA ASN A 390 33.50 3.43 13.52
C ASN A 390 34.84 2.95 12.95
N ALA A 391 35.94 3.69 13.26
CA ALA A 391 37.28 3.37 12.80
C ALA A 391 37.80 1.99 13.30
N ALA A 392 37.25 1.44 14.37
CA ALA A 392 37.54 0.10 14.88
C ALA A 392 36.73 -1.00 14.17
N GLY A 393 35.86 -0.64 13.23
CA GLY A 393 34.98 -1.57 12.52
C GLY A 393 33.73 -1.99 13.32
N GLN A 394 33.52 -1.40 14.51
CA GLN A 394 32.34 -1.67 15.31
C GLN A 394 31.11 -0.95 14.73
N CYS A 395 29.96 -1.61 14.74
CA CYS A 395 28.72 -1.00 14.27
C CYS A 395 28.28 0.14 15.20
N THR A 396 28.02 1.32 14.60
CA THR A 396 27.49 2.50 15.26
C THR A 396 26.02 2.75 14.93
N GLU A 397 25.49 2.11 13.89
CA GLU A 397 24.10 2.18 13.48
C GLU A 397 23.66 0.82 12.94
N LEU A 398 22.40 0.47 13.18
CA LEU A 398 21.73 -0.71 12.63
C LEU A 398 20.44 -0.27 11.98
N TYR A 399 20.20 -0.75 10.75
CA TYR A 399 18.99 -0.49 9.98
C TYR A 399 18.30 -1.80 9.65
N THR A 400 17.08 -1.99 10.17
CA THR A 400 16.23 -3.15 9.90
C THR A 400 15.19 -2.82 8.83
N PHE A 401 14.59 -3.85 8.27
CA PHE A 401 13.61 -3.78 7.20
C PHE A 401 12.21 -3.64 7.77
N GLY A 402 11.40 -2.73 7.18
CA GLY A 402 10.05 -2.44 7.58
C GLY A 402 9.92 -1.58 8.83
N GLY A 403 8.78 -0.91 8.94
CA GLY A 403 8.41 -0.15 10.13
C GLY A 403 7.66 -0.98 11.18
N ARG A 404 7.21 -2.18 10.86
CA ARG A 404 6.28 -3.00 11.66
C ARG A 404 5.03 -2.20 12.07
N SER A 405 4.62 -1.25 11.22
CA SER A 405 3.59 -0.27 11.50
C SER A 405 2.93 0.20 10.22
N PHE A 406 1.81 0.91 10.34
CA PHE A 406 1.39 1.81 9.27
C PHE A 406 1.72 3.24 9.64
N SER A 407 1.90 4.09 8.62
CA SER A 407 2.16 5.52 8.83
C SER A 407 1.17 6.40 8.08
N ILE A 408 0.92 7.61 8.60
CA ILE A 408 0.16 8.65 7.90
C ILE A 408 1.13 9.80 7.58
N TRP A 409 1.06 10.27 6.33
CA TRP A 409 1.91 11.33 5.79
C TRP A 409 1.05 12.47 5.26
N ASP A 410 1.58 13.68 5.25
CA ASP A 410 1.03 14.75 4.43
C ASP A 410 1.53 14.63 2.97
N THR A 411 1.05 15.46 2.08
CA THR A 411 1.42 15.43 0.65
C THR A 411 2.86 15.87 0.35
N ASP A 412 3.56 16.45 1.34
CA ASP A 412 5.00 16.74 1.30
C ASP A 412 5.86 15.59 1.82
N ILE A 413 5.22 14.46 2.17
CA ILE A 413 5.85 13.26 2.76
C ILE A 413 6.47 13.56 4.13
N LYS A 414 5.81 14.40 4.90
CA LYS A 414 6.12 14.56 6.32
C LYS A 414 5.23 13.65 7.14
N ARG A 415 5.82 12.85 8.00
CA ARG A 415 5.07 11.93 8.86
C ARG A 415 4.17 12.68 9.84
N VAL A 416 2.88 12.37 9.80
CA VAL A 416 1.83 12.90 10.67
C VAL A 416 1.58 11.95 11.84
N TYR A 417 1.63 10.65 11.59
CA TYR A 417 1.37 9.59 12.57
C TYR A 417 2.14 8.32 12.20
N ASP A 418 2.41 7.50 13.21
CA ASP A 418 2.90 6.12 13.06
C ASP A 418 2.25 5.26 14.14
N SER A 419 1.79 4.06 13.81
CA SER A 419 1.15 3.17 14.78
C SER A 419 2.11 2.55 15.81
N GLY A 420 3.39 2.84 15.70
CA GLY A 420 4.39 2.43 16.68
C GLY A 420 4.57 0.91 16.76
N ASP A 421 4.51 0.36 17.98
CA ASP A 421 4.59 -1.06 18.26
C ASP A 421 3.20 -1.72 18.42
N GLU A 422 2.11 -1.02 18.03
CA GLU A 422 0.75 -1.50 18.27
C GLU A 422 0.44 -2.84 17.60
N PHE A 423 0.98 -3.12 16.42
CA PHE A 423 0.72 -4.40 15.74
C PHE A 423 1.23 -5.57 16.59
N GLU A 424 2.46 -5.51 17.08
CA GLU A 424 2.99 -6.53 17.98
C GLU A 424 2.24 -6.56 19.32
N GLN A 425 1.93 -5.40 19.91
CA GLN A 425 1.16 -5.34 21.16
C GLN A 425 -0.24 -5.94 21.04
N ARG A 426 -0.90 -5.82 19.87
CA ARG A 426 -2.24 -6.37 19.61
C ARG A 426 -2.21 -7.85 19.28
N THR A 427 -1.17 -8.33 18.59
CA THR A 427 -1.07 -9.73 18.15
C THR A 427 -0.47 -10.67 19.19
N LYS A 428 0.21 -10.16 20.23
CA LYS A 428 0.90 -10.97 21.24
C LYS A 428 0.01 -11.96 22.03
N ALA A 429 -1.29 -11.82 22.00
CA ALA A 429 -2.25 -12.64 22.74
C ALA A 429 -3.39 -13.17 21.88
N LEU A 430 -3.13 -13.44 20.60
CA LEU A 430 -4.14 -14.07 19.73
C LEU A 430 -4.41 -15.52 20.17
N PRO A 431 -5.67 -15.98 20.10
CA PRO A 431 -6.03 -17.32 20.60
C PRO A 431 -5.43 -18.46 19.78
N ASN A 432 -5.36 -18.32 18.44
CA ASN A 432 -5.00 -19.41 17.53
C ASN A 432 -3.74 -19.13 16.70
N VAL A 433 -3.15 -17.95 16.82
CA VAL A 433 -1.95 -17.53 16.08
C VAL A 433 -0.88 -17.14 17.06
N LYS A 434 0.28 -17.75 16.97
CA LYS A 434 1.40 -17.42 17.81
C LYS A 434 1.98 -16.05 17.42
N PHE A 435 2.51 -15.36 18.40
CA PHE A 435 3.10 -14.03 18.22
C PHE A 435 4.21 -14.06 17.17
N ASN A 436 4.20 -13.11 16.25
CA ASN A 436 5.13 -13.00 15.13
C ASN A 436 5.37 -14.34 14.39
N ALA A 437 4.31 -15.16 14.26
CA ALA A 437 4.37 -16.35 13.41
C ALA A 437 4.49 -15.95 11.93
N SER A 438 5.08 -16.84 11.12
CA SER A 438 5.11 -16.68 9.66
C SER A 438 3.77 -17.05 9.02
N ASN A 439 3.58 -16.70 7.73
CA ASN A 439 2.41 -17.12 6.96
C ASN A 439 2.48 -18.59 6.49
N ASP A 440 3.66 -19.22 6.53
CA ASP A 440 3.92 -20.61 6.15
C ASP A 440 4.03 -21.59 7.33
N ASN A 441 4.08 -21.05 8.56
CA ASN A 441 4.07 -21.83 9.80
C ASN A 441 3.46 -21.03 10.95
N ASN A 442 3.06 -21.73 12.04
CA ASN A 442 2.54 -21.08 13.25
C ASN A 442 3.54 -21.22 14.40
N ASP A 443 4.82 -20.95 14.15
CA ASP A 443 5.86 -20.99 15.18
C ASP A 443 5.98 -19.67 15.93
N LEU A 444 6.18 -19.74 17.24
CA LEU A 444 6.30 -18.57 18.10
C LEU A 444 7.55 -17.78 17.72
N GLU A 445 7.37 -16.50 17.43
CA GLU A 445 8.43 -15.52 17.15
C GLU A 445 9.26 -15.78 15.89
N ASP A 446 8.79 -16.62 14.97
CA ASP A 446 9.53 -16.93 13.74
C ASP A 446 9.95 -15.66 12.97
N ARG A 447 9.13 -14.61 13.04
CA ARG A 447 9.39 -13.33 12.37
C ARG A 447 9.99 -12.24 13.27
N SER A 448 10.19 -12.47 14.58
CA SER A 448 10.70 -11.45 15.51
C SER A 448 12.10 -10.97 15.15
N ALA A 449 13.00 -11.88 14.79
CA ALA A 449 14.34 -11.53 14.29
C ALA A 449 14.37 -11.09 12.81
N SER A 450 13.21 -10.84 12.19
CA SER A 450 13.06 -10.42 10.79
C SER A 450 12.20 -9.15 10.71
N LYS A 451 11.07 -9.17 10.00
CA LYS A 451 10.20 -8.02 9.74
C LYS A 451 8.94 -7.96 10.63
N GLY A 452 8.76 -8.94 11.55
CA GLY A 452 7.62 -9.03 12.46
C GLY A 452 6.30 -9.36 11.76
N PRO A 453 5.18 -8.63 12.02
CA PRO A 453 3.86 -8.94 11.49
C PRO A 453 3.68 -8.63 10.00
N GLU A 454 4.56 -7.82 9.40
CA GLU A 454 4.57 -7.41 7.99
C GLU A 454 3.22 -6.86 7.52
N PRO A 455 2.93 -5.58 7.81
CA PRO A 455 1.76 -4.91 7.24
C PRO A 455 1.99 -4.67 5.75
N GLU A 456 1.12 -5.15 4.89
CA GLU A 456 1.25 -5.13 3.44
C GLU A 456 0.13 -4.33 2.79
N GLY A 457 -1.09 -4.85 2.73
CA GLY A 457 -2.23 -4.17 2.13
C GLY A 457 -2.79 -3.03 2.98
N ALA A 458 -3.17 -1.91 2.35
CA ALA A 458 -3.84 -0.79 3.00
C ALA A 458 -4.94 -0.17 2.14
N VAL A 459 -6.12 0.06 2.73
CA VAL A 459 -7.21 0.79 2.08
C VAL A 459 -7.94 1.67 3.08
N VAL A 460 -8.45 2.82 2.62
CA VAL A 460 -9.21 3.76 3.46
C VAL A 460 -10.64 3.89 2.95
N GLY A 461 -11.60 3.89 3.88
CA GLY A 461 -13.00 4.15 3.57
C GLY A 461 -13.61 5.24 4.42
N LYS A 462 -14.50 6.05 3.80
CA LYS A 462 -15.35 7.00 4.51
C LYS A 462 -16.70 6.36 4.84
N PHE A 463 -17.12 6.43 6.10
CA PHE A 463 -18.40 5.95 6.60
C PHE A 463 -19.06 7.03 7.45
N GLY A 464 -20.11 7.64 6.92
CA GLY A 464 -20.63 8.86 7.49
C GLY A 464 -19.55 9.95 7.51
N ASN A 465 -19.35 10.57 8.67
CA ASN A 465 -18.30 11.59 8.86
C ASN A 465 -16.95 11.02 9.32
N LYS A 466 -16.77 9.70 9.39
CA LYS A 466 -15.52 9.05 9.80
C LYS A 466 -14.77 8.41 8.67
N HIS A 467 -13.44 8.37 8.81
CA HIS A 467 -12.53 7.63 7.93
C HIS A 467 -11.89 6.49 8.70
N TYR A 468 -11.87 5.31 8.10
CA TYR A 468 -11.24 4.14 8.67
C TYR A 468 -10.21 3.56 7.70
N ALA A 469 -9.03 3.27 8.23
CA ALA A 469 -7.99 2.52 7.52
C ALA A 469 -8.11 1.03 7.86
N PHE A 470 -7.99 0.18 6.84
CA PHE A 470 -7.93 -1.27 6.96
C PHE A 470 -6.53 -1.69 6.54
N ILE A 471 -5.82 -2.39 7.41
CA ILE A 471 -4.42 -2.78 7.21
C ILE A 471 -4.33 -4.30 7.30
N GLY A 472 -3.91 -4.96 6.22
CA GLY A 472 -3.60 -6.38 6.18
C GLY A 472 -2.26 -6.67 6.84
N LEU A 473 -2.17 -7.76 7.60
CA LEU A 473 -0.93 -8.22 8.21
C LEU A 473 -0.53 -9.56 7.57
N GLU A 474 0.39 -9.53 6.64
CA GLU A 474 0.75 -10.67 5.80
C GLU A 474 1.15 -11.90 6.61
N ARG A 475 2.06 -11.75 7.58
CA ARG A 475 2.62 -12.90 8.30
C ARG A 475 1.70 -13.46 9.37
N VAL A 476 1.21 -12.62 10.25
CA VAL A 476 0.32 -13.08 11.33
C VAL A 476 -1.12 -13.25 10.88
N GLY A 477 -1.48 -12.70 9.73
CA GLY A 477 -2.82 -12.79 9.13
C GLY A 477 -3.79 -11.73 9.64
N GLY A 478 -4.94 -11.64 8.98
CA GLY A 478 -6.05 -10.79 9.37
C GLY A 478 -5.91 -9.32 9.02
N VAL A 479 -6.93 -8.54 9.37
CA VAL A 479 -7.04 -7.12 9.05
C VAL A 479 -7.28 -6.30 10.32
N MET A 480 -6.42 -5.33 10.59
CA MET A 480 -6.60 -4.32 11.62
C MET A 480 -7.32 -3.09 11.08
N VAL A 481 -8.18 -2.49 11.88
CA VAL A 481 -8.94 -1.28 11.53
C VAL A 481 -8.61 -0.16 12.49
N TYR A 482 -8.33 1.01 11.92
CA TYR A 482 -8.04 2.25 12.67
C TYR A 482 -8.98 3.38 12.26
N ASP A 483 -9.49 4.14 13.23
CA ASP A 483 -10.15 5.43 12.98
C ASP A 483 -9.07 6.47 12.66
N VAL A 484 -9.05 6.94 11.42
CA VAL A 484 -8.08 7.92 10.90
C VAL A 484 -8.73 9.27 10.61
N SER A 485 -9.93 9.51 11.14
CA SER A 485 -10.66 10.78 10.97
C SER A 485 -9.89 11.97 11.55
N LYS A 486 -8.98 11.73 12.48
CA LYS A 486 -7.99 12.69 12.98
C LYS A 486 -6.60 12.17 12.68
N PRO A 487 -6.01 12.52 11.53
CA PRO A 487 -4.79 11.88 11.05
C PRO A 487 -3.62 11.84 12.05
N ALA A 488 -3.44 12.89 12.87
CA ALA A 488 -2.39 12.94 13.90
C ALA A 488 -2.72 12.15 15.18
N GLN A 489 -3.93 11.60 15.30
CA GLN A 489 -4.45 10.89 16.48
C GLN A 489 -5.23 9.64 16.06
N ALA A 490 -4.72 8.92 15.07
CA ALA A 490 -5.34 7.68 14.66
C ALA A 490 -5.46 6.71 15.83
N SER A 491 -6.52 5.93 15.88
CA SER A 491 -6.79 5.05 17.01
C SER A 491 -7.31 3.68 16.55
N PHE A 492 -6.85 2.64 17.20
CA PHE A 492 -7.28 1.27 16.95
C PHE A 492 -8.79 1.11 17.20
N VAL A 493 -9.46 0.40 16.29
CA VAL A 493 -10.91 0.11 16.37
C VAL A 493 -11.16 -1.37 16.60
N THR A 494 -10.69 -2.22 15.72
CA THR A 494 -10.91 -3.68 15.79
C THR A 494 -9.84 -4.43 14.99
N TYR A 495 -9.75 -5.74 15.24
CA TYR A 495 -8.93 -6.66 14.49
C TYR A 495 -9.71 -7.94 14.24
N LEU A 496 -9.82 -8.35 12.98
CA LEU A 496 -10.35 -9.65 12.61
C LEU A 496 -9.26 -10.48 11.97
N ASN A 497 -8.92 -11.59 12.62
CA ASN A 497 -8.04 -12.61 12.07
C ASN A 497 -8.83 -13.91 11.90
N THR A 498 -8.89 -14.40 10.68
CA THR A 498 -9.60 -15.64 10.29
C THR A 498 -8.63 -16.80 10.04
N ARG A 499 -7.36 -16.62 10.37
CA ARG A 499 -6.35 -17.67 10.44
C ARG A 499 -6.59 -18.57 11.66
N ASP A 500 -6.34 -19.85 11.52
CA ASP A 500 -6.43 -20.86 12.58
C ASP A 500 -5.20 -21.78 12.54
N GLY A 501 -4.15 -21.39 13.27
CA GLY A 501 -2.85 -22.06 13.21
C GLY A 501 -2.23 -21.96 11.82
N ASP A 502 -1.99 -23.10 11.20
CA ASP A 502 -1.46 -23.21 9.81
C ASP A 502 -2.58 -23.28 8.76
N LYS A 503 -3.80 -22.89 9.10
CA LYS A 503 -4.99 -22.98 8.25
C LYS A 503 -5.78 -21.69 8.25
N GLY A 504 -6.87 -21.68 7.45
CA GLY A 504 -7.75 -20.53 7.33
C GLY A 504 -7.25 -19.57 6.27
N ASP A 505 -7.40 -18.27 6.52
CA ASP A 505 -6.93 -17.23 5.59
C ASP A 505 -5.51 -16.84 5.97
N LEU A 506 -4.55 -17.06 5.07
CA LEU A 506 -3.13 -16.86 5.27
C LEU A 506 -2.57 -15.91 4.20
N GLY A 507 -1.76 -14.95 4.61
CA GLY A 507 -1.11 -13.99 3.73
C GLY A 507 -2.12 -13.02 3.11
N PRO A 508 -2.79 -12.12 3.89
CA PRO A 508 -3.62 -11.07 3.30
C PRO A 508 -2.73 -10.05 2.60
N GLU A 509 -2.95 -9.87 1.30
CA GLU A 509 -2.23 -8.99 0.40
C GLU A 509 -3.18 -7.90 -0.14
N GLY A 510 -3.97 -8.23 -1.17
CA GLY A 510 -4.90 -7.29 -1.81
C GLY A 510 -6.16 -7.00 -0.99
N LEU A 511 -6.43 -5.72 -0.73
CA LEU A 511 -7.62 -5.25 -0.05
C LEU A 511 -8.51 -4.42 -0.98
N THR A 512 -9.79 -4.79 -1.13
CA THR A 512 -10.77 -4.02 -1.91
C THR A 512 -11.98 -3.65 -1.07
N LEU A 513 -12.20 -2.35 -0.84
CA LEU A 513 -13.35 -1.86 -0.12
C LEU A 513 -14.51 -1.55 -1.08
N ILE A 514 -15.67 -2.16 -0.85
CA ILE A 514 -16.89 -1.94 -1.60
C ILE A 514 -17.85 -1.13 -0.74
N PRO A 515 -18.12 0.14 -1.06
CA PRO A 515 -19.03 0.96 -0.27
C PRO A 515 -20.47 0.46 -0.37
N ALA A 516 -21.31 0.75 0.62
CA ALA A 516 -22.68 0.24 0.73
C ALA A 516 -23.52 0.44 -0.53
N HIS A 517 -23.45 1.61 -1.16
CA HIS A 517 -24.22 1.96 -2.36
C HIS A 517 -23.79 1.20 -3.62
N ARG A 518 -22.59 0.60 -3.63
CA ARG A 518 -22.07 -0.25 -4.73
C ARG A 518 -22.14 -1.74 -4.39
N SER A 519 -22.37 -2.07 -3.12
CA SER A 519 -22.38 -3.45 -2.64
C SER A 519 -23.65 -4.18 -3.03
N PRO A 520 -23.57 -5.48 -3.36
CA PRO A 520 -24.72 -6.26 -3.81
C PRO A 520 -25.75 -6.52 -2.69
N ASN A 521 -25.38 -6.44 -1.41
CA ASN A 521 -26.26 -6.59 -0.27
C ASN A 521 -26.62 -5.28 0.45
N GLY A 522 -26.16 -4.14 -0.08
CA GLY A 522 -26.41 -2.81 0.48
C GLY A 522 -25.64 -2.50 1.77
N LYS A 523 -24.66 -3.34 2.16
CA LYS A 523 -23.76 -3.11 3.29
C LYS A 523 -22.32 -2.99 2.79
N PRO A 524 -21.47 -2.19 3.43
CA PRO A 524 -20.08 -2.12 3.00
C PRO A 524 -19.39 -3.48 3.15
N LEU A 525 -18.55 -3.84 2.17
CA LEU A 525 -17.78 -5.07 2.18
C LEU A 525 -16.29 -4.75 2.04
N LEU A 526 -15.48 -5.52 2.72
CA LEU A 526 -14.04 -5.60 2.49
C LEU A 526 -13.74 -6.97 1.89
N ILE A 527 -13.13 -6.98 0.71
CA ILE A 527 -12.62 -8.19 0.08
C ILE A 527 -11.13 -8.28 0.41
N VAL A 528 -10.69 -9.46 0.79
CA VAL A 528 -9.29 -9.74 1.14
C VAL A 528 -8.81 -10.90 0.27
N GLY A 529 -7.81 -10.63 -0.56
CA GLY A 529 -7.00 -11.66 -1.21
C GLY A 529 -5.99 -12.21 -0.22
N ASN A 530 -5.97 -13.51 -0.01
CA ASN A 530 -5.05 -14.17 0.89
C ASN A 530 -4.15 -15.09 0.07
N GLU A 531 -2.98 -14.59 -0.28
CA GLU A 531 -2.05 -15.19 -1.24
C GLU A 531 -1.67 -16.62 -0.83
N VAL A 532 -1.21 -16.80 0.40
CA VAL A 532 -0.64 -18.08 0.87
C VAL A 532 -1.69 -19.17 0.99
N SER A 533 -2.91 -18.83 1.43
CA SER A 533 -4.01 -19.81 1.45
C SER A 533 -4.74 -19.93 0.11
N GLY A 534 -4.51 -19.03 -0.85
CA GLY A 534 -5.26 -18.96 -2.11
C GLY A 534 -6.74 -18.67 -1.92
N THR A 535 -7.12 -18.03 -0.81
CA THR A 535 -8.52 -17.75 -0.48
C THR A 535 -8.86 -16.28 -0.67
N THR A 536 -10.05 -16.01 -1.22
CA THR A 536 -10.63 -14.68 -1.26
C THR A 536 -11.70 -14.59 -0.19
N ALA A 537 -11.44 -13.84 0.89
CA ALA A 537 -12.40 -13.65 1.97
C ALA A 537 -13.31 -12.45 1.69
N VAL A 538 -14.61 -12.60 1.97
CA VAL A 538 -15.60 -11.53 1.94
C VAL A 538 -15.97 -11.16 3.36
N MET A 539 -15.58 -9.97 3.79
CA MET A 539 -15.87 -9.45 5.12
C MET A 539 -16.93 -8.35 5.02
N GLN A 540 -17.93 -8.39 5.88
CA GLN A 540 -18.91 -7.31 6.02
C GLN A 540 -18.43 -6.32 7.06
N VAL A 541 -18.50 -5.03 6.73
CA VAL A 541 -18.25 -3.94 7.68
C VAL A 541 -19.55 -3.59 8.35
N ASN A 542 -19.70 -3.98 9.62
CA ASN A 542 -20.89 -3.72 10.42
C ASN A 542 -20.72 -2.41 11.18
N LEU A 543 -21.60 -1.45 10.93
CA LEU A 543 -21.59 -0.12 11.54
C LEU A 543 -22.83 0.05 12.43
N THR A 544 -22.64 0.65 13.59
CA THR A 544 -23.73 1.16 14.45
C THR A 544 -23.67 2.68 14.48
N TYR A 545 -24.78 3.35 14.39
CA TYR A 545 -24.89 4.80 14.37
C TYR A 545 -25.54 5.35 15.64
#